data_3b625b4b4c2dfa689038bbd275c64a77
#
_entry.id   3b625b4b4c2dfa689038bbd275c64a77
#
_cell.length_a   1.000
_cell.length_b   1.000
_cell.length_c   1.000
_cell.angle_alpha   90.00
_cell.angle_beta   90.00
_cell.angle_gamma   90.00
#
_symmetry.space_group_name_H-M   'P 1'
#
loop_
_entity.id
_entity.type
_entity.pdbx_description
1 polymer ?
#
loop_
_entity_poly.entity_id
_entity_poly.type
_entity_poly.pdbx_seq_one_letter_code
_entity_poly.pdbx_strand_id
1 'polypeptide(L)'
;RSRRQRQMCIRDSVGWLAFELVKIAFNIEVILFHRFTGSIATHRDAIHDVFRFIGRTDAAISVMRLRRAAKTCRPTFTDGKYLEAVQVVHPLIEGCTANTLTLDGTGLLLTGSNMSGKTTFIRTVMLNALLGETLCTCFAERFTAPYMRLHSSIRISDDITEGTSYYLQEVLTVKRLLEDADRPAACLFVLDELFKGTNTTERIAAGKAVLARLNRGPHIVLAATHDIELAELLRGDGYELHHFCEEVADGRLVFDYCLHTGPLTTRNAIRILELYDYPPELIAEAYDTQQKLLGNG
;
A
#
# COMPACT_ATOMS: atom_id res chain seq x y z
N ARG A 1 12.99 60.34 -31.03
CA ARG A 1 13.32 59.06 -31.66
C ARG A 1 13.06 59.14 -33.14
N SER A 2 14.10 58.86 -33.90
CA SER A 2 14.30 59.33 -35.29
C SER A 2 13.38 58.67 -36.33
N ARG A 3 13.12 59.42 -37.41
CA ARG A 3 12.41 58.94 -38.61
C ARG A 3 12.90 57.58 -39.15
N ARG A 4 14.16 57.23 -38.92
CA ARG A 4 14.75 55.95 -39.33
C ARG A 4 14.15 54.75 -38.56
N GLN A 5 13.81 54.89 -37.26
CA GLN A 5 13.19 53.83 -36.50
C GLN A 5 11.74 53.56 -36.93
N ARG A 6 10.98 54.59 -37.31
CA ARG A 6 9.61 54.41 -37.84
C ARG A 6 9.62 53.79 -39.24
N GLN A 7 10.58 54.10 -40.10
CA GLN A 7 10.69 53.46 -41.41
C GLN A 7 11.14 52.03 -41.35
N MET A 8 11.96 51.64 -40.36
CA MET A 8 12.35 50.24 -40.12
C MET A 8 11.15 49.40 -39.65
N CYS A 9 10.37 49.90 -38.68
CA CYS A 9 9.16 49.20 -38.22
C CYS A 9 8.06 49.03 -39.29
N ILE A 10 7.89 50.06 -40.19
CA ILE A 10 6.89 49.97 -41.26
C ILE A 10 7.34 49.00 -42.36
N ARG A 11 8.64 48.98 -42.69
CA ARG A 11 9.20 48.02 -43.66
C ARG A 11 9.14 46.58 -43.20
N ASP A 12 9.38 46.37 -41.90
CA ASP A 12 9.29 45.03 -41.29
C ASP A 12 7.83 44.58 -41.21
N SER A 13 6.89 45.45 -40.89
CA SER A 13 5.46 45.13 -40.87
C SER A 13 4.86 44.89 -42.27
N VAL A 14 5.29 45.62 -43.32
CA VAL A 14 4.86 45.36 -44.70
C VAL A 14 5.44 44.05 -45.22
N GLY A 15 6.72 43.77 -44.92
CA GLY A 15 7.36 42.51 -45.24
C GLY A 15 6.67 41.29 -44.57
N TRP A 16 6.34 41.46 -43.28
CA TRP A 16 5.60 40.44 -42.53
C TRP A 16 4.18 40.21 -43.11
N LEU A 17 3.44 41.29 -43.42
CA LEU A 17 2.10 41.21 -44.01
C LEU A 17 2.13 40.53 -45.39
N ALA A 18 3.11 40.86 -46.24
CA ALA A 18 3.29 40.18 -47.54
C ALA A 18 3.60 38.70 -47.38
N PHE A 19 4.43 38.34 -46.41
CA PHE A 19 4.72 36.94 -46.05
C PHE A 19 3.48 36.17 -45.57
N GLU A 20 2.65 36.78 -44.69
CA GLU A 20 1.39 36.18 -44.24
C GLU A 20 0.39 35.99 -45.41
N LEU A 21 0.27 36.97 -46.32
CA LEU A 21 -0.57 36.84 -47.51
C LEU A 21 -0.13 35.70 -48.41
N VAL A 22 1.17 35.50 -48.60
CA VAL A 22 1.72 34.38 -49.35
C VAL A 22 1.42 33.06 -48.65
N LYS A 23 1.56 32.97 -47.33
CA LYS A 23 1.21 31.76 -46.57
C LYS A 23 -0.26 31.38 -46.76
N ILE A 24 -1.16 32.37 -46.67
CA ILE A 24 -2.60 32.18 -46.85
C ILE A 24 -2.92 31.78 -48.32
N ALA A 25 -2.37 32.49 -49.30
CA ALA A 25 -2.65 32.23 -50.71
C ALA A 25 -2.21 30.83 -51.19
N PHE A 26 -1.14 30.32 -50.63
CA PHE A 26 -0.60 28.98 -50.96
C PHE A 26 -0.94 27.90 -49.92
N ASN A 27 -1.77 28.21 -48.91
CA ASN A 27 -2.12 27.27 -47.83
C ASN A 27 -0.89 26.57 -47.21
N ILE A 28 0.23 27.31 -47.07
CA ILE A 28 1.53 26.71 -46.65
C ILE A 28 1.42 26.03 -45.30
N GLU A 29 0.69 26.62 -44.37
CA GLU A 29 0.51 26.04 -43.02
C GLU A 29 -0.26 24.71 -43.09
N VAL A 30 -1.30 24.63 -43.91
CA VAL A 30 -2.08 23.39 -44.08
C VAL A 30 -1.22 22.28 -44.71
N ILE A 31 -0.42 22.66 -45.75
CA ILE A 31 0.48 21.71 -46.42
C ILE A 31 1.55 21.20 -45.45
N LEU A 32 2.16 22.12 -44.66
CA LEU A 32 3.15 21.74 -43.65
C LEU A 32 2.55 20.84 -42.56
N PHE A 33 1.37 21.21 -42.09
CA PHE A 33 0.65 20.41 -41.10
C PHE A 33 0.36 18.97 -41.63
N HIS A 34 -0.13 18.90 -42.88
CA HIS A 34 -0.44 17.60 -43.49
C HIS A 34 0.82 16.75 -43.73
N ARG A 35 1.92 17.39 -44.18
CA ARG A 35 3.21 16.69 -44.29
C ARG A 35 3.77 16.24 -42.95
N PHE A 36 3.68 17.09 -41.94
CA PHE A 36 4.13 16.76 -40.59
C PHE A 36 3.35 15.59 -39.97
N THR A 37 2.02 15.68 -40.04
CA THR A 37 1.16 14.58 -39.55
C THR A 37 1.38 13.27 -40.32
N GLY A 38 1.55 13.35 -41.63
CA GLY A 38 1.91 12.18 -42.45
C GLY A 38 3.27 11.60 -42.10
N SER A 39 4.27 12.46 -41.85
CA SER A 39 5.60 12.03 -41.40
C SER A 39 5.54 11.35 -40.02
N ILE A 40 4.78 11.90 -39.06
CA ILE A 40 4.57 11.28 -37.77
C ILE A 40 3.90 9.92 -37.91
N ALA A 41 2.86 9.82 -38.74
CA ALA A 41 2.16 8.55 -38.98
C ALA A 41 3.09 7.50 -39.57
N THR A 42 3.95 7.86 -40.52
CA THR A 42 4.91 6.94 -41.16
C THR A 42 6.02 6.51 -40.19
N HIS A 43 6.46 7.37 -39.26
CA HIS A 43 7.55 7.07 -38.33
C HIS A 43 7.07 6.74 -36.91
N ARG A 44 5.78 6.44 -36.75
CA ARG A 44 5.16 6.21 -35.44
C ARG A 44 5.90 5.17 -34.60
N ASP A 45 6.24 4.05 -35.20
CA ASP A 45 6.90 2.94 -34.50
C ASP A 45 8.33 3.35 -34.07
N ALA A 46 9.07 4.01 -34.95
CA ALA A 46 10.40 4.53 -34.61
C ALA A 46 10.36 5.56 -33.46
N ILE A 47 9.35 6.44 -33.47
CA ILE A 47 9.11 7.40 -32.39
C ILE A 47 8.81 6.66 -31.10
N HIS A 48 7.92 5.66 -31.11
CA HIS A 48 7.62 4.84 -29.94
C HIS A 48 8.86 4.08 -29.42
N ASP A 49 9.70 3.57 -30.29
CA ASP A 49 10.94 2.88 -29.91
C ASP A 49 11.93 3.83 -29.22
N VAL A 50 12.08 5.05 -29.72
CA VAL A 50 12.89 6.08 -29.04
C VAL A 50 12.34 6.40 -27.65
N PHE A 51 11.04 6.66 -27.52
CA PHE A 51 10.43 6.92 -26.22
C PHE A 51 10.61 5.73 -25.26
N ARG A 52 10.44 4.50 -25.76
CA ARG A 52 10.64 3.29 -24.96
C ARG A 52 12.09 3.13 -24.52
N PHE A 53 13.04 3.42 -25.39
CA PHE A 53 14.47 3.39 -25.07
C PHE A 53 14.82 4.42 -23.98
N ILE A 54 14.39 5.67 -24.15
CA ILE A 54 14.62 6.74 -23.18
C ILE A 54 13.97 6.38 -21.85
N GLY A 55 12.70 5.95 -21.84
CA GLY A 55 11.98 5.60 -20.63
C GLY A 55 12.61 4.42 -19.88
N ARG A 56 13.08 3.39 -20.59
CA ARG A 56 13.81 2.26 -19.97
C ARG A 56 15.15 2.70 -19.38
N THR A 57 15.86 3.58 -20.05
CA THR A 57 17.16 4.09 -19.58
C THR A 57 16.96 4.96 -18.33
N ASP A 58 15.97 5.84 -18.32
CA ASP A 58 15.66 6.70 -17.18
C ASP A 58 15.19 5.88 -15.98
N ALA A 59 14.32 4.90 -16.19
CA ALA A 59 13.90 3.95 -15.15
C ALA A 59 15.10 3.18 -14.57
N ALA A 60 16.01 2.68 -15.40
CA ALA A 60 17.21 1.97 -14.96
C ALA A 60 18.14 2.87 -14.12
N ILE A 61 18.32 4.12 -14.54
CA ILE A 61 19.11 5.12 -13.79
C ILE A 61 18.44 5.41 -12.43
N SER A 62 17.11 5.58 -12.41
CA SER A 62 16.34 5.85 -11.19
C SER A 62 16.44 4.69 -10.20
N VAL A 63 16.28 3.43 -10.65
CA VAL A 63 16.45 2.25 -9.82
C VAL A 63 17.89 2.13 -9.31
N MET A 64 18.90 2.41 -10.13
CA MET A 64 20.30 2.40 -9.71
C MET A 64 20.56 3.45 -8.61
N ARG A 65 20.03 4.65 -8.75
CA ARG A 65 20.11 5.71 -7.72
C ARG A 65 19.46 5.27 -6.42
N LEU A 66 18.25 4.69 -6.50
CA LEU A 66 17.52 4.17 -5.35
C LEU A 66 18.34 3.12 -4.59
N ARG A 67 18.91 2.14 -5.31
CA ARG A 67 19.76 1.08 -4.71
C ARG A 67 21.05 1.59 -4.09
N ARG A 68 21.56 2.74 -4.53
CA ARG A 68 22.73 3.38 -3.93
C ARG A 68 22.39 4.21 -2.70
N ALA A 69 21.20 4.76 -2.66
CA ALA A 69 20.73 5.64 -1.58
C ALA A 69 20.21 4.88 -0.35
N ALA A 70 19.78 3.62 -0.52
CA ALA A 70 19.16 2.84 0.54
C ALA A 70 19.70 1.40 0.57
N LYS A 71 19.59 0.74 1.73
CA LYS A 71 19.88 -0.69 1.88
C LYS A 71 18.75 -1.47 1.18
N THR A 72 19.06 -2.13 0.09
CA THR A 72 18.10 -2.85 -0.75
C THR A 72 18.67 -4.20 -1.19
N CYS A 73 17.77 -5.15 -1.48
CA CYS A 73 18.10 -6.42 -2.12
C CYS A 73 17.31 -6.61 -3.43
N ARG A 74 17.73 -7.60 -4.21
CA ARG A 74 16.93 -8.15 -5.30
C ARG A 74 16.03 -9.25 -4.73
N PRO A 75 14.73 -9.30 -5.09
CA PRO A 75 13.87 -10.39 -4.66
C PRO A 75 14.29 -11.71 -5.32
N THR A 76 14.06 -12.79 -4.61
CA THR A 76 14.08 -14.14 -5.15
C THR A 76 12.64 -14.61 -5.35
N PHE A 77 12.28 -15.04 -6.56
CA PHE A 77 10.96 -15.58 -6.83
C PHE A 77 11.00 -17.10 -6.73
N THR A 78 10.02 -17.66 -6.00
CA THR A 78 9.88 -19.10 -5.77
C THR A 78 8.49 -19.57 -6.18
N ASP A 79 8.33 -20.87 -6.34
CA ASP A 79 7.02 -21.48 -6.48
C ASP A 79 6.45 -21.84 -5.09
N GLY A 80 5.12 -21.85 -4.98
CA GLY A 80 4.43 -22.25 -3.76
C GLY A 80 4.09 -21.10 -2.80
N LYS A 81 3.50 -21.47 -1.66
CA LYS A 81 3.03 -20.53 -0.63
C LYS A 81 4.14 -20.25 0.37
N TYR A 82 5.09 -19.43 0.00
CA TYR A 82 6.24 -19.07 0.83
C TYR A 82 6.54 -17.58 0.74
N LEU A 83 6.74 -16.91 1.88
CA LEU A 83 7.19 -15.53 1.96
C LEU A 83 8.25 -15.38 3.04
N GLU A 84 9.40 -14.86 2.67
CA GLU A 84 10.46 -14.47 3.59
C GLU A 84 10.84 -13.01 3.34
N ALA A 85 10.75 -12.19 4.38
CA ALA A 85 11.15 -10.78 4.37
C ALA A 85 12.08 -10.54 5.58
N VAL A 86 13.40 -10.50 5.34
CA VAL A 86 14.41 -10.32 6.38
C VAL A 86 14.79 -8.85 6.48
N GLN A 87 14.65 -8.27 7.68
CA GLN A 87 14.95 -6.87 7.97
C GLN A 87 14.27 -5.92 6.98
N VAL A 88 12.99 -6.18 6.72
CA VAL A 88 12.17 -5.37 5.81
C VAL A 88 11.82 -4.03 6.46
N VAL A 89 11.98 -2.94 5.70
CA VAL A 89 11.64 -1.58 6.12
C VAL A 89 10.67 -0.93 5.15
N HIS A 90 9.90 0.03 5.65
CA HIS A 90 8.98 0.80 4.81
C HIS A 90 9.76 1.80 3.94
N PRO A 91 9.60 1.77 2.60
CA PRO A 91 10.43 2.56 1.69
C PRO A 91 10.26 4.09 1.84
N LEU A 92 9.16 4.55 2.44
CA LEU A 92 8.82 5.97 2.57
C LEU A 92 8.85 6.48 4.02
N ILE A 93 9.24 5.66 5.01
CA ILE A 93 9.32 6.06 6.41
C ILE A 93 10.79 6.09 6.82
N GLU A 94 11.31 7.27 7.07
CA GLU A 94 12.65 7.47 7.56
C GLU A 94 12.79 6.94 9.00
N GLY A 95 13.86 6.22 9.30
CA GLY A 95 14.07 5.62 10.62
C GLY A 95 13.12 4.47 10.97
N CYS A 96 12.44 3.87 9.96
CA CYS A 96 11.54 2.74 10.18
C CYS A 96 12.27 1.55 10.84
N THR A 97 11.67 0.99 11.89
CA THR A 97 12.17 -0.24 12.53
C THR A 97 12.11 -1.40 11.54
N ALA A 98 13.25 -2.08 11.36
CA ALA A 98 13.35 -3.22 10.47
C ALA A 98 12.77 -4.48 11.13
N ASN A 99 11.93 -5.21 10.43
CA ASN A 99 11.29 -6.42 10.92
C ASN A 99 11.59 -7.62 10.03
N THR A 100 11.50 -8.82 10.61
CA THR A 100 11.67 -10.08 9.88
C THR A 100 10.42 -10.93 9.98
N LEU A 101 9.96 -11.44 8.84
CA LEU A 101 8.79 -12.32 8.73
C LEU A 101 9.14 -13.49 7.82
N THR A 102 8.80 -14.69 8.24
CA THR A 102 8.85 -15.91 7.40
C THR A 102 7.52 -16.63 7.54
N LEU A 103 6.88 -16.92 6.42
CA LEU A 103 5.64 -17.70 6.32
C LEU A 103 5.89 -18.89 5.38
N ASP A 104 5.66 -20.09 5.86
CA ASP A 104 5.80 -21.32 5.09
C ASP A 104 4.49 -22.10 5.09
N GLY A 105 3.75 -22.02 4.01
CA GLY A 105 2.42 -22.63 3.89
C GLY A 105 1.31 -21.94 4.71
N THR A 106 1.62 -20.86 5.44
CA THR A 106 0.74 -20.21 6.42
C THR A 106 0.35 -18.80 5.98
N GLY A 107 -0.65 -18.21 6.65
CA GLY A 107 -0.97 -16.79 6.61
C GLY A 107 -0.51 -16.09 7.88
N LEU A 108 -0.47 -14.78 7.89
CA LEU A 108 -0.14 -13.94 9.04
C LEU A 108 -1.40 -13.30 9.62
N LEU A 109 -1.58 -13.41 10.93
CA LEU A 109 -2.54 -12.60 11.67
C LEU A 109 -1.84 -11.74 12.72
N LEU A 110 -1.97 -10.42 12.58
CA LEU A 110 -1.39 -9.44 13.48
C LEU A 110 -2.41 -8.91 14.47
N THR A 111 -2.04 -8.95 15.74
CA THR A 111 -2.79 -8.31 16.81
C THR A 111 -2.01 -7.15 17.44
N GLY A 112 -2.68 -6.29 18.18
CA GLY A 112 -2.09 -5.12 18.84
C GLY A 112 -2.99 -3.90 18.78
N SER A 113 -2.60 -2.83 19.47
CA SER A 113 -3.34 -1.55 19.45
C SER A 113 -3.25 -0.85 18.08
N ASN A 114 -4.12 0.14 17.85
CA ASN A 114 -4.17 0.85 16.56
C ASN A 114 -2.91 1.68 16.24
N MET A 115 -2.12 2.07 17.25
CA MET A 115 -0.90 2.86 17.10
C MET A 115 0.38 2.03 17.05
N SER A 116 0.30 0.72 17.29
CA SER A 116 1.46 -0.17 17.46
C SER A 116 2.26 -0.45 16.18
N GLY A 117 1.74 -0.13 14.99
CA GLY A 117 2.45 -0.33 13.72
C GLY A 117 1.93 -1.48 12.85
N LYS A 118 0.86 -2.21 13.22
CA LYS A 118 0.27 -3.32 12.44
C LYS A 118 0.04 -2.98 10.98
N THR A 119 -0.75 -1.93 10.74
CA THR A 119 -1.10 -1.47 9.39
C THR A 119 0.12 -1.06 8.59
N THR A 120 1.08 -0.38 9.24
CA THR A 120 2.34 0.02 8.63
C THR A 120 3.15 -1.19 8.19
N PHE A 121 3.22 -2.23 9.03
CA PHE A 121 3.99 -3.44 8.72
C PHE A 121 3.41 -4.23 7.54
N ILE A 122 2.10 -4.50 7.53
CA ILE A 122 1.48 -5.23 6.40
C ILE A 122 1.60 -4.44 5.09
N ARG A 123 1.50 -3.10 5.14
CA ARG A 123 1.79 -2.23 4.00
C ARG A 123 3.26 -2.32 3.57
N THR A 124 4.18 -2.37 4.52
CA THR A 124 5.61 -2.51 4.25
C THR A 124 5.90 -3.77 3.42
N VAL A 125 5.35 -4.91 3.84
CA VAL A 125 5.53 -6.17 3.10
C VAL A 125 4.93 -6.08 1.71
N MET A 126 3.70 -5.55 1.58
CA MET A 126 3.04 -5.39 0.28
C MET A 126 3.79 -4.45 -0.66
N LEU A 127 4.26 -3.30 -0.17
CA LEU A 127 5.05 -2.36 -0.97
C LEU A 127 6.36 -2.98 -1.44
N ASN A 128 7.03 -3.77 -0.60
CA ASN A 128 8.24 -4.48 -0.98
C ASN A 128 7.96 -5.58 -2.03
N ALA A 129 6.84 -6.30 -1.93
CA ALA A 129 6.41 -7.23 -2.97
C ALA A 129 6.17 -6.50 -4.30
N LEU A 130 5.43 -5.38 -4.28
CA LEU A 130 5.17 -4.55 -5.46
C LEU A 130 6.47 -4.04 -6.10
N LEU A 131 7.38 -3.49 -5.31
CA LEU A 131 8.68 -3.00 -5.80
C LEU A 131 9.57 -4.14 -6.28
N GLY A 132 9.50 -5.29 -5.64
CA GLY A 132 10.18 -6.51 -6.07
C GLY A 132 9.73 -6.95 -7.46
N GLU A 133 8.44 -7.03 -7.70
CA GLU A 133 7.86 -7.46 -8.96
C GLU A 133 8.03 -6.43 -10.10
N THR A 134 8.01 -5.14 -9.79
CA THR A 134 8.07 -4.07 -10.80
C THR A 134 9.48 -3.56 -11.06
N LEU A 135 10.28 -3.36 -9.99
CA LEU A 135 11.62 -2.76 -10.06
C LEU A 135 12.75 -3.75 -9.73
N CYS A 136 12.43 -5.01 -9.47
CA CYS A 136 13.36 -6.02 -8.96
C CYS A 136 14.18 -5.49 -7.75
N THR A 137 13.55 -4.75 -6.85
CA THR A 137 14.20 -4.07 -5.74
C THR A 137 13.31 -4.07 -4.51
N CYS A 138 13.81 -4.58 -3.39
CA CYS A 138 13.12 -4.57 -2.10
C CYS A 138 13.97 -3.86 -1.06
N PHE A 139 13.34 -3.13 -0.15
CA PHE A 139 13.96 -2.49 1.01
C PHE A 139 14.05 -3.50 2.17
N ALA A 140 14.93 -4.46 2.03
CA ALA A 140 15.16 -5.56 2.94
C ALA A 140 16.59 -6.08 2.79
N GLU A 141 17.05 -6.93 3.70
CA GLU A 141 18.28 -7.71 3.51
C GLU A 141 18.07 -8.88 2.56
N ARG A 142 16.91 -9.54 2.68
CA ARG A 142 16.45 -10.62 1.79
C ARG A 142 14.95 -10.58 1.65
N PHE A 143 14.46 -10.80 0.44
CA PHE A 143 13.04 -10.90 0.16
C PHE A 143 12.81 -12.06 -0.82
N THR A 144 12.05 -13.06 -0.38
CA THR A 144 11.73 -14.25 -1.16
C THR A 144 10.22 -14.47 -1.13
N ALA A 145 9.59 -14.54 -2.29
CA ALA A 145 8.13 -14.75 -2.41
C ALA A 145 7.77 -15.31 -3.79
N PRO A 146 6.61 -15.91 -4.00
CA PRO A 146 6.11 -16.21 -5.34
C PRO A 146 5.77 -14.92 -6.10
N TYR A 147 5.62 -15.01 -7.39
CA TYR A 147 5.03 -13.94 -8.21
C TYR A 147 3.52 -13.92 -7.96
N MET A 148 2.95 -12.79 -7.52
CA MET A 148 1.59 -12.73 -7.00
C MET A 148 0.80 -11.55 -7.54
N ARG A 149 -0.51 -11.68 -7.57
CA ARG A 149 -1.40 -10.52 -7.66
C ARG A 149 -1.54 -9.88 -6.28
N LEU A 150 -1.36 -8.58 -6.21
CA LEU A 150 -1.40 -7.85 -4.95
C LEU A 150 -2.78 -7.22 -4.75
N HIS A 151 -3.41 -7.56 -3.64
CA HIS A 151 -4.73 -7.06 -3.25
C HIS A 151 -4.69 -6.48 -1.85
N SER A 152 -5.32 -5.32 -1.64
CA SER A 152 -5.43 -4.73 -0.30
C SER A 152 -6.84 -4.30 0.02
N SER A 153 -7.25 -4.50 1.28
CA SER A 153 -8.38 -3.85 1.92
C SER A 153 -7.88 -3.19 3.20
N ILE A 154 -7.28 -2.03 3.03
CA ILE A 154 -6.78 -1.19 4.11
C ILE A 154 -7.61 0.08 4.06
N ARG A 155 -8.09 0.56 5.21
CA ARG A 155 -8.99 1.72 5.31
C ARG A 155 -8.76 2.76 4.23
N ILE A 156 -9.82 3.01 3.48
CA ILE A 156 -10.00 4.21 2.68
C ILE A 156 -10.70 5.21 3.61
N SER A 157 -10.22 6.45 3.67
CA SER A 157 -10.88 7.53 4.41
C SER A 157 -12.33 7.68 3.95
N ASP A 158 -13.23 8.00 4.90
CA ASP A 158 -14.65 8.29 4.66
C ASP A 158 -14.80 9.30 3.53
N ASP A 159 -15.13 8.82 2.34
CA ASP A 159 -15.57 9.68 1.26
C ASP A 159 -17.10 9.82 1.39
N ILE A 160 -17.51 10.88 2.08
CA ILE A 160 -18.90 11.21 2.40
C ILE A 160 -19.74 11.49 1.13
N THR A 161 -19.10 11.56 -0.03
CA THR A 161 -19.72 12.03 -1.28
C THR A 161 -20.51 10.97 -2.05
N GLU A 162 -20.33 9.67 -1.80
CA GLU A 162 -20.97 8.61 -2.60
C GLU A 162 -22.24 8.00 -2.01
N GLY A 163 -22.72 8.42 -0.82
CA GLY A 163 -24.02 7.97 -0.24
C GLY A 163 -24.17 6.45 0.02
N THR A 164 -23.14 5.66 -0.23
CA THR A 164 -23.09 4.23 0.07
C THR A 164 -22.54 4.01 1.48
N SER A 165 -23.19 3.14 2.26
CA SER A 165 -22.71 2.76 3.58
C SER A 165 -21.28 2.21 3.48
N TYR A 166 -20.36 2.71 4.30
CA TYR A 166 -19.00 2.21 4.44
C TYR A 166 -18.94 0.67 4.52
N TYR A 167 -19.84 0.07 5.29
CA TYR A 167 -19.96 -1.39 5.41
C TYR A 167 -20.27 -2.08 4.08
N LEU A 168 -21.16 -1.51 3.26
CA LEU A 168 -21.49 -2.11 1.95
C LEU A 168 -20.29 -2.07 0.99
N GLN A 169 -19.53 -1.00 0.98
CA GLN A 169 -18.29 -0.90 0.17
C GLN A 169 -17.27 -1.93 0.60
N GLU A 170 -17.12 -2.15 1.90
CA GLU A 170 -16.23 -3.18 2.46
C GLU A 170 -16.69 -4.57 2.03
N VAL A 171 -18.00 -4.89 2.14
CA VAL A 171 -18.58 -6.17 1.68
C VAL A 171 -18.32 -6.41 0.19
N LEU A 172 -18.52 -5.39 -0.65
CA LEU A 172 -18.26 -5.49 -2.09
C LEU A 172 -16.76 -5.67 -2.41
N THR A 173 -15.91 -5.04 -1.64
CA THR A 173 -14.45 -5.21 -1.78
C THR A 173 -14.05 -6.65 -1.42
N VAL A 174 -14.48 -7.14 -0.27
CA VAL A 174 -14.21 -8.53 0.16
C VAL A 174 -14.75 -9.54 -0.85
N LYS A 175 -15.93 -9.31 -1.42
CA LYS A 175 -16.49 -10.16 -2.49
C LYS A 175 -15.53 -10.26 -3.69
N ARG A 176 -14.97 -9.15 -4.15
CA ARG A 176 -13.97 -9.14 -5.26
C ARG A 176 -12.71 -9.90 -4.90
N LEU A 177 -12.23 -9.79 -3.64
CA LEU A 177 -11.07 -10.55 -3.18
C LEU A 177 -11.32 -12.06 -3.25
N LEU A 178 -12.52 -12.50 -2.85
CA LEU A 178 -12.92 -13.91 -2.95
C LEU A 178 -13.01 -14.40 -4.39
N GLU A 179 -13.56 -13.57 -5.30
CA GLU A 179 -13.60 -13.86 -6.74
C GLU A 179 -12.20 -13.97 -7.35
N ASP A 180 -11.25 -13.16 -6.90
CA ASP A 180 -9.85 -13.23 -7.33
C ASP A 180 -9.12 -14.44 -6.73
N ALA A 181 -9.47 -14.86 -5.50
CA ALA A 181 -8.94 -16.07 -4.88
C ALA A 181 -9.39 -17.37 -5.55
N ASP A 182 -10.47 -17.35 -6.32
CA ASP A 182 -10.93 -18.51 -7.09
C ASP A 182 -10.16 -18.68 -8.41
N ARG A 183 -9.30 -17.73 -8.79
CA ARG A 183 -8.45 -17.80 -9.98
C ARG A 183 -7.15 -18.57 -9.68
N PRO A 184 -6.55 -19.24 -10.68
CA PRO A 184 -5.38 -20.09 -10.44
C PRO A 184 -4.09 -19.35 -10.06
N ALA A 185 -4.02 -18.02 -10.22
CA ALA A 185 -2.82 -17.24 -9.90
C ALA A 185 -2.69 -17.04 -8.37
N ALA A 186 -1.46 -17.13 -7.85
CA ALA A 186 -1.17 -16.77 -6.47
C ALA A 186 -1.51 -15.29 -6.20
N CYS A 187 -2.05 -15.01 -5.03
CA CYS A 187 -2.40 -13.67 -4.57
C CYS A 187 -1.75 -13.38 -3.22
N LEU A 188 -1.36 -12.13 -3.02
CA LEU A 188 -1.07 -11.57 -1.71
C LEU A 188 -2.25 -10.70 -1.29
N PHE A 189 -2.97 -11.13 -0.25
CA PHE A 189 -4.08 -10.37 0.33
C PHE A 189 -3.59 -9.65 1.59
N VAL A 190 -3.73 -8.33 1.62
CA VAL A 190 -3.36 -7.48 2.76
C VAL A 190 -4.61 -6.80 3.29
N LEU A 191 -5.02 -7.17 4.51
CA LEU A 191 -6.32 -6.83 5.09
C LEU A 191 -6.14 -6.16 6.44
N ASP A 192 -6.85 -5.07 6.69
CA ASP A 192 -6.80 -4.35 7.95
C ASP A 192 -8.20 -4.15 8.52
N GLU A 193 -8.48 -4.78 9.67
CA GLU A 193 -9.73 -4.65 10.42
C GLU A 193 -11.01 -4.92 9.59
N LEU A 194 -11.20 -6.15 9.14
CA LEU A 194 -12.37 -6.54 8.33
C LEU A 194 -13.70 -6.33 9.07
N PHE A 195 -14.71 -5.84 8.33
CA PHE A 195 -16.11 -5.70 8.75
C PHE A 195 -16.32 -4.81 9.98
N LYS A 196 -15.57 -3.72 10.08
CA LYS A 196 -15.63 -2.81 11.24
C LYS A 196 -16.99 -2.13 11.43
N GLY A 197 -17.81 -2.08 10.40
CA GLY A 197 -19.12 -1.42 10.41
C GLY A 197 -20.29 -2.24 11.01
N THR A 198 -20.01 -3.46 11.57
CA THR A 198 -21.03 -4.31 12.20
C THR A 198 -20.72 -4.64 13.66
N ASN A 199 -21.62 -5.37 14.34
CA ASN A 199 -21.40 -5.79 15.72
C ASN A 199 -20.26 -6.81 15.84
N THR A 200 -19.67 -6.92 17.04
CA THR A 200 -18.48 -7.73 17.28
C THR A 200 -18.66 -9.20 16.94
N THR A 201 -19.77 -9.81 17.30
CA THR A 201 -20.03 -11.24 17.05
C THR A 201 -20.11 -11.55 15.56
N GLU A 202 -20.86 -10.73 14.81
CA GLU A 202 -20.98 -10.88 13.35
C GLU A 202 -19.67 -10.58 12.64
N ARG A 203 -18.92 -9.57 13.09
CA ARG A 203 -17.62 -9.23 12.56
C ARG A 203 -16.63 -10.39 12.69
N ILE A 204 -16.52 -10.98 13.89
CA ILE A 204 -15.64 -12.11 14.14
C ILE A 204 -16.05 -13.31 13.29
N ALA A 205 -17.34 -13.64 13.25
CA ALA A 205 -17.83 -14.78 12.47
C ALA A 205 -17.61 -14.62 10.96
N ALA A 206 -17.94 -13.46 10.41
CA ALA A 206 -17.71 -13.15 9.00
C ALA A 206 -16.21 -13.06 8.67
N GLY A 207 -15.42 -12.38 9.51
CA GLY A 207 -13.97 -12.26 9.36
C GLY A 207 -13.29 -13.62 9.34
N LYS A 208 -13.65 -14.50 10.27
CA LYS A 208 -13.13 -15.89 10.34
C LYS A 208 -13.43 -16.66 9.05
N ALA A 209 -14.66 -16.61 8.57
CA ALA A 209 -15.06 -17.34 7.37
C ALA A 209 -14.31 -16.84 6.11
N VAL A 210 -14.18 -15.53 5.96
CA VAL A 210 -13.46 -14.90 4.84
C VAL A 210 -11.97 -15.22 4.90
N LEU A 211 -11.32 -14.99 6.02
CA LEU A 211 -9.88 -15.22 6.17
C LEU A 211 -9.54 -16.70 5.98
N ALA A 212 -10.30 -17.62 6.55
CA ALA A 212 -10.12 -19.06 6.33
C ALA A 212 -10.27 -19.45 4.85
N ARG A 213 -11.18 -18.79 4.10
CA ARG A 213 -11.35 -19.02 2.66
C ARG A 213 -10.18 -18.47 1.85
N LEU A 214 -9.75 -17.23 2.11
CA LEU A 214 -8.65 -16.57 1.41
C LEU A 214 -7.31 -17.29 1.62
N ASN A 215 -7.11 -17.92 2.79
CA ASN A 215 -5.85 -18.61 3.11
C ASN A 215 -5.70 -19.99 2.43
N ARG A 216 -6.72 -20.44 1.69
CA ARG A 216 -6.65 -21.69 0.93
C ARG A 216 -5.85 -21.53 -0.36
N GLY A 217 -5.23 -22.65 -0.82
CA GLY A 217 -4.48 -22.66 -2.07
C GLY A 217 -3.14 -21.91 -1.99
N PRO A 218 -2.67 -21.32 -3.10
CA PRO A 218 -1.34 -20.74 -3.19
C PRO A 218 -1.26 -19.30 -2.64
N HIS A 219 -2.31 -18.81 -2.02
CA HIS A 219 -2.41 -17.41 -1.60
C HIS A 219 -1.70 -17.17 -0.25
N ILE A 220 -1.11 -15.98 -0.11
CA ILE A 220 -0.54 -15.47 1.14
C ILE A 220 -1.49 -14.40 1.67
N VAL A 221 -1.87 -14.51 2.92
CA VAL A 221 -2.77 -13.56 3.59
C VAL A 221 -2.05 -12.91 4.75
N LEU A 222 -2.01 -11.57 4.76
CA LEU A 222 -1.55 -10.76 5.87
C LEU A 222 -2.74 -9.97 6.40
N ALA A 223 -3.23 -10.34 7.56
CA ALA A 223 -4.38 -9.67 8.18
C ALA A 223 -3.99 -9.02 9.50
N ALA A 224 -4.50 -7.81 9.76
CA ALA A 224 -4.40 -7.13 11.03
C ALA A 224 -5.78 -7.00 11.67
N THR A 225 -5.86 -7.22 12.98
CA THR A 225 -7.10 -7.11 13.77
C THR A 225 -6.80 -6.71 15.19
N HIS A 226 -7.79 -6.13 15.85
CA HIS A 226 -7.77 -5.94 17.31
C HIS A 226 -8.62 -6.99 18.06
N ASP A 227 -9.33 -7.87 17.33
CA ASP A 227 -10.16 -8.94 17.90
C ASP A 227 -9.28 -10.13 18.26
N ILE A 228 -9.03 -10.33 19.55
CA ILE A 228 -8.21 -11.45 20.07
C ILE A 228 -8.92 -12.77 19.82
N GLU A 229 -10.24 -12.80 19.95
CA GLU A 229 -11.09 -13.98 19.73
C GLU A 229 -10.97 -14.47 18.27
N LEU A 230 -10.89 -13.56 17.30
CA LEU A 230 -10.66 -13.92 15.90
C LEU A 230 -9.29 -14.58 15.71
N ALA A 231 -8.27 -14.08 16.42
CA ALA A 231 -6.93 -14.65 16.36
C ALA A 231 -6.89 -16.09 16.86
N GLU A 232 -7.58 -16.39 17.96
CA GLU A 232 -7.67 -17.75 18.50
C GLU A 232 -8.39 -18.71 17.55
N LEU A 233 -9.50 -18.28 16.96
CA LEU A 233 -10.28 -19.07 16.00
C LEU A 233 -9.50 -19.41 14.72
N LEU A 234 -8.59 -18.54 14.27
CA LEU A 234 -7.83 -18.72 13.03
C LEU A 234 -6.53 -19.51 13.20
N ARG A 235 -6.07 -19.75 14.42
CA ARG A 235 -4.89 -20.58 14.71
C ARG A 235 -4.99 -21.96 14.07
N GLY A 236 -6.19 -22.57 14.08
CA GLY A 236 -6.47 -23.87 13.44
C GLY A 236 -6.61 -23.82 11.91
N ASP A 237 -6.73 -22.65 11.31
CA ASP A 237 -6.93 -22.44 9.87
C ASP A 237 -5.62 -22.06 9.14
N GLY A 238 -4.45 -22.36 9.71
CA GLY A 238 -3.15 -22.16 9.10
C GLY A 238 -2.67 -20.69 9.14
N TYR A 239 -2.98 -19.98 10.22
CA TYR A 239 -2.45 -18.66 10.48
C TYR A 239 -1.38 -18.70 11.58
N GLU A 240 -0.27 -18.00 11.34
CA GLU A 240 0.71 -17.66 12.37
C GLU A 240 0.28 -16.38 13.06
N LEU A 241 0.28 -16.42 14.40
CA LEU A 241 -0.09 -15.28 15.22
C LEU A 241 1.15 -14.48 15.58
N HIS A 242 1.12 -13.20 15.27
CA HIS A 242 2.14 -12.25 15.68
C HIS A 242 1.46 -11.01 16.27
N HIS A 243 2.23 -10.21 17.00
CA HIS A 243 1.71 -9.01 17.59
C HIS A 243 2.74 -7.88 17.61
N PHE A 244 2.22 -6.68 17.70
CA PHE A 244 2.96 -5.49 18.10
C PHE A 244 2.49 -5.07 19.48
N CYS A 245 3.40 -4.69 20.35
CA CYS A 245 3.09 -4.26 21.71
C CYS A 245 3.43 -2.78 21.92
N GLU A 246 2.80 -2.24 22.93
CA GLU A 246 3.15 -0.96 23.54
C GLU A 246 3.54 -1.18 25.00
N GLU A 247 4.49 -0.41 25.46
CA GLU A 247 4.91 -0.39 26.85
C GLU A 247 4.70 1.00 27.45
N VAL A 248 4.35 1.02 28.74
CA VAL A 248 4.34 2.27 29.51
C VAL A 248 5.67 2.35 30.25
N ALA A 249 6.57 3.21 29.79
CA ALA A 249 7.87 3.47 30.40
C ALA A 249 7.97 4.95 30.74
N ASP A 250 8.47 5.26 31.95
CA ASP A 250 8.68 6.63 32.43
C ASP A 250 7.45 7.54 32.29
N GLY A 251 6.25 7.01 32.53
CA GLY A 251 5.01 7.79 32.44
C GLY A 251 4.66 8.17 30.99
N ARG A 252 5.13 7.42 30.00
CA ARG A 252 4.82 7.62 28.57
C ARG A 252 4.54 6.30 27.88
N LEU A 253 3.70 6.37 26.84
CA LEU A 253 3.47 5.25 25.97
C LEU A 253 4.62 5.15 24.95
N VAL A 254 5.31 4.01 24.94
CA VAL A 254 6.44 3.73 24.06
C VAL A 254 6.08 2.57 23.17
N PHE A 255 6.37 2.70 21.87
CA PHE A 255 6.20 1.66 20.86
C PHE A 255 7.57 1.23 20.37
N ASP A 256 7.89 -0.05 20.43
CA ASP A 256 9.13 -0.60 19.88
C ASP A 256 9.06 -0.82 18.36
N TYR A 257 7.83 -0.90 17.82
CA TYR A 257 7.55 -1.22 16.42
C TYR A 257 8.19 -2.53 15.96
N CYS A 258 8.43 -3.45 16.89
CA CYS A 258 9.00 -4.77 16.63
C CYS A 258 7.90 -5.83 16.49
N LEU A 259 8.07 -6.70 15.51
CA LEU A 259 7.19 -7.85 15.29
C LEU A 259 7.52 -8.97 16.29
N HIS A 260 6.58 -9.29 17.17
CA HIS A 260 6.72 -10.37 18.14
C HIS A 260 5.89 -11.58 17.74
N THR A 261 6.41 -12.78 17.99
CA THR A 261 5.70 -14.05 17.71
C THR A 261 4.67 -14.34 18.82
N GLY A 262 3.54 -14.90 18.44
CA GLY A 262 2.46 -15.28 19.34
C GLY A 262 1.36 -14.23 19.48
N PRO A 263 0.28 -14.54 20.24
CA PRO A 263 -0.82 -13.61 20.47
C PRO A 263 -0.41 -12.49 21.44
N LEU A 264 -1.05 -11.32 21.31
CA LEU A 264 -0.92 -10.26 22.30
C LEU A 264 -1.56 -10.69 23.64
N THR A 265 -0.80 -10.65 24.71
CA THR A 265 -1.27 -11.03 26.07
C THR A 265 -1.62 -9.83 26.93
N THR A 266 -1.18 -8.63 26.56
CA THR A 266 -1.37 -7.39 27.32
C THR A 266 -2.57 -6.60 26.84
N ARG A 267 -3.38 -6.09 27.80
CA ARG A 267 -4.50 -5.18 27.55
C ARG A 267 -4.18 -3.86 28.25
N ASN A 268 -3.73 -2.87 27.50
CA ASN A 268 -3.22 -1.62 28.08
C ASN A 268 -4.22 -0.45 28.02
N ALA A 269 -5.45 -0.64 27.50
CA ALA A 269 -6.38 0.46 27.29
C ALA A 269 -6.70 1.23 28.58
N ILE A 270 -6.97 0.55 29.70
CA ILE A 270 -7.25 1.22 31.00
C ILE A 270 -5.99 1.85 31.57
N ARG A 271 -4.83 1.23 31.41
CA ARG A 271 -3.54 1.78 31.84
C ARG A 271 -3.17 3.06 31.07
N ILE A 272 -3.65 3.21 29.84
CA ILE A 272 -3.51 4.46 29.09
C ILE A 272 -4.36 5.56 29.72
N LEU A 273 -5.56 5.27 30.24
CA LEU A 273 -6.36 6.26 30.98
C LEU A 273 -5.63 6.76 32.25
N GLU A 274 -4.95 5.84 32.97
CA GLU A 274 -4.10 6.23 34.13
C GLU A 274 -2.98 7.19 33.70
N LEU A 275 -2.34 6.89 32.56
CA LEU A 275 -1.24 7.69 32.04
C LEU A 275 -1.64 9.13 31.69
N TYR A 276 -2.90 9.34 31.32
CA TYR A 276 -3.46 10.65 30.96
C TYR A 276 -4.26 11.29 32.12
N ASP A 277 -3.98 10.89 33.38
CA ASP A 277 -4.53 11.49 34.59
C ASP A 277 -6.08 11.50 34.63
N TYR A 278 -6.72 10.44 34.13
CA TYR A 278 -8.17 10.29 34.30
C TYR A 278 -8.53 10.12 35.78
N PRO A 279 -9.74 10.54 36.23
CA PRO A 279 -10.15 10.42 37.61
C PRO A 279 -9.95 9.00 38.17
N PRO A 280 -9.32 8.83 39.36
CA PRO A 280 -9.06 7.52 39.93
C PRO A 280 -10.30 6.63 40.10
N GLU A 281 -11.44 7.26 40.39
CA GLU A 281 -12.74 6.60 40.53
C GLU A 281 -13.19 5.93 39.19
N LEU A 282 -13.01 6.63 38.07
CA LEU A 282 -13.32 6.11 36.74
C LEU A 282 -12.41 4.94 36.38
N ILE A 283 -11.13 5.02 36.69
CA ILE A 283 -10.14 3.96 36.45
C ILE A 283 -10.49 2.71 37.28
N ALA A 284 -10.83 2.88 38.55
CA ALA A 284 -11.25 1.79 39.43
C ALA A 284 -12.51 1.09 38.91
N GLU A 285 -13.52 1.86 38.49
CA GLU A 285 -14.75 1.35 37.89
C GLU A 285 -14.47 0.58 36.60
N ALA A 286 -13.57 1.07 35.75
CA ALA A 286 -13.17 0.42 34.50
C ALA A 286 -12.51 -0.95 34.76
N TYR A 287 -11.61 -1.04 35.75
CA TYR A 287 -11.00 -2.33 36.14
C TYR A 287 -12.00 -3.30 36.73
N ASP A 288 -12.89 -2.86 37.62
CA ASP A 288 -13.96 -3.69 38.17
C ASP A 288 -14.89 -4.26 37.10
N THR A 289 -15.28 -3.40 36.14
CA THR A 289 -16.09 -3.81 34.99
C THR A 289 -15.35 -4.82 34.10
N GLN A 290 -14.07 -4.58 33.83
CA GLN A 290 -13.23 -5.50 33.04
C GLN A 290 -13.15 -6.88 33.71
N GLN A 291 -12.95 -6.94 35.04
CA GLN A 291 -12.91 -8.21 35.78
C GLN A 291 -14.25 -8.97 35.71
N LYS A 292 -15.36 -8.27 35.84
CA LYS A 292 -16.71 -8.87 35.69
C LYS A 292 -16.96 -9.45 34.31
N LEU A 293 -16.46 -8.79 33.25
CA LEU A 293 -16.59 -9.28 31.87
C LEU A 293 -15.70 -10.50 31.62
N LEU A 294 -14.52 -10.57 32.22
CA LEU A 294 -13.60 -11.69 32.09
C LEU A 294 -13.98 -12.89 32.94
N GLY A 295 -14.70 -12.69 34.06
CA GLY A 295 -15.17 -13.76 34.96
C GLY A 295 -16.47 -14.43 34.54
N ASN A 296 -17.18 -13.92 33.57
CA ASN A 296 -18.44 -14.44 33.04
C ASN A 296 -18.31 -15.15 31.69
N GLY A 297 -17.09 -15.46 31.21
CA GLY A 297 -16.81 -16.16 29.96
C GLY A 297 -16.39 -17.61 30.15
#